data_05606d1afd35d631300c4baaf8a0314b
#
_entry.id   05606d1afd35d631300c4baaf8a0314b
#
_cell.length_a   1.000
_cell.length_b   1.000
_cell.length_c   1.000
_cell.angle_alpha   90.00
_cell.angle_beta   90.00
_cell.angle_gamma   90.00
#
_symmetry.space_group_name_H-M   'P 1'
#
loop_
_entity.id
_entity.type
_entity.pdbx_description
1 polymer ?
#
loop_
_entity_poly.entity_id
_entity_poly.type
_entity_poly.pdbx_seq_one_letter_code
_entity_poly.pdbx_strand_id
1 'polypeptide(L)'
;MTRCPRASRRTNQCEFFLFISTVALYNKAPEDFIRPVHHQILFGIAVSAFIVPLASADLFPDSGPMVSGKTARLHFGHAAAPKNAPVAVKRAIWAGNQLRSKPYRYGGGHKSFNDRGYDCSGTVSYALAAAGLIGSPMSSTEFRSYGERGAGRWITIYAREGHTFAVIAGLRLDTTPYDRYTGKWAPRWQTTYRPPNGFDARHPVGL
;
A
#
# COMPACT_ATOMS: atom_id res chain seq x y z
N MET A 1 4.13 30.05 45.88
CA MET A 1 2.86 30.74 46.12
C MET A 1 2.32 31.08 44.75
N THR A 2 1.31 30.50 44.22
CA THR A 2 -0.08 30.32 44.48
C THR A 2 -0.59 29.21 43.52
N ARG A 3 -1.02 28.17 44.00
CA ARG A 3 -2.29 27.41 44.04
C ARG A 3 -3.09 27.33 42.73
N CYS A 4 -3.25 26.06 42.31
CA CYS A 4 -4.33 25.53 41.48
C CYS A 4 -5.73 25.83 42.00
N PRO A 5 -6.74 25.75 41.17
CA PRO A 5 -7.92 25.02 41.61
C PRO A 5 -8.36 23.89 40.67
N ARG A 6 -8.98 22.97 41.33
CA ARG A 6 -9.48 21.64 41.02
C ARG A 6 -10.97 21.73 40.59
N ALA A 7 -11.35 20.67 39.82
CA ALA A 7 -12.69 20.07 39.73
C ALA A 7 -13.64 20.59 38.63
N SER A 8 -14.17 19.70 37.77
CA SER A 8 -15.44 19.05 38.08
C SER A 8 -15.76 17.94 37.06
N ARG A 9 -16.13 16.78 37.56
CA ARG A 9 -16.73 15.65 36.85
C ARG A 9 -18.13 16.03 36.36
N ARG A 10 -18.50 15.58 35.16
CA ARG A 10 -19.90 15.20 34.89
C ARG A 10 -19.90 14.03 33.91
N THR A 11 -20.35 12.92 34.43
CA THR A 11 -20.92 11.74 33.80
C THR A 11 -22.20 12.10 33.06
N ASN A 12 -22.38 11.61 31.84
CA ASN A 12 -23.72 11.41 31.30
C ASN A 12 -23.75 10.10 30.53
N GLN A 13 -24.44 9.14 31.15
CA GLN A 13 -25.04 7.97 30.52
C GLN A 13 -26.26 8.42 29.71
N CYS A 14 -26.47 7.86 28.57
CA CYS A 14 -27.76 7.69 27.86
C CYS A 14 -27.66 6.38 27.11
N GLU A 15 -28.18 5.38 27.66
CA GLU A 15 -29.46 4.66 27.55
C GLU A 15 -29.76 4.12 26.16
N PHE A 16 -29.73 2.79 26.14
CA PHE A 16 -30.23 1.87 25.13
C PHE A 16 -31.77 2.00 25.00
N PHE A 17 -32.28 2.15 23.79
CA PHE A 17 -33.68 1.84 23.48
C PHE A 17 -33.77 0.63 22.57
N LEU A 18 -34.15 -0.49 23.17
CA LEU A 18 -34.73 -1.67 22.52
C LEU A 18 -36.19 -1.40 22.21
N PHE A 19 -36.61 -1.49 20.96
CA PHE A 19 -38.01 -1.61 20.60
C PHE A 19 -38.29 -3.03 20.13
N ILE A 20 -38.91 -3.81 21.02
CA ILE A 20 -39.58 -5.08 20.72
C ILE A 20 -41.05 -4.74 20.50
N SER A 21 -41.58 -4.98 19.32
CA SER A 21 -43.01 -4.97 19.08
C SER A 21 -43.47 -6.38 18.74
N THR A 22 -44.17 -6.90 19.72
CA THR A 22 -45.02 -8.12 19.65
C THR A 22 -46.26 -7.83 18.84
N VAL A 23 -46.61 -8.66 17.87
CA VAL A 23 -47.95 -8.69 17.27
C VAL A 23 -48.55 -10.07 17.41
N ALA A 24 -49.73 -10.05 17.99
CA ALA A 24 -50.53 -11.16 18.42
C ALA A 24 -51.20 -11.93 17.28
N LEU A 25 -51.39 -13.21 17.58
CA LEU A 25 -52.20 -14.20 16.90
C LEU A 25 -53.67 -13.77 16.73
N TYR A 26 -54.23 -13.99 15.58
CA TYR A 26 -55.68 -14.17 15.44
C TYR A 26 -56.00 -15.34 14.51
N ASN A 27 -56.46 -16.46 15.11
CA ASN A 27 -57.06 -17.62 14.45
C ASN A 27 -58.47 -17.33 14.06
N LYS A 28 -58.85 -17.61 12.83
CA LYS A 28 -60.17 -18.10 12.50
C LYS A 28 -60.23 -18.71 11.08
N ALA A 29 -60.43 -19.98 10.96
CA ALA A 29 -61.04 -20.66 9.82
C ALA A 29 -62.56 -20.83 10.15
N PRO A 30 -63.44 -21.15 9.26
CA PRO A 30 -63.34 -22.00 8.06
C PRO A 30 -64.20 -21.52 6.85
N GLU A 31 -64.28 -22.38 5.85
CA GLU A 31 -65.35 -22.78 4.95
C GLU A 31 -65.07 -22.65 3.44
N ASP A 32 -65.04 -23.81 2.90
CA ASP A 32 -65.26 -24.31 1.54
C ASP A 32 -65.82 -23.36 0.48
N PHE A 33 -65.01 -23.21 -0.61
CA PHE A 33 -65.61 -22.97 -1.96
C PHE A 33 -64.65 -23.55 -3.03
N ILE A 34 -65.08 -24.64 -3.63
CA ILE A 34 -64.47 -25.26 -4.81
C ILE A 34 -64.58 -24.30 -5.99
N ARG A 35 -63.49 -23.86 -6.60
CA ARG A 35 -63.40 -23.19 -7.88
C ARG A 35 -62.27 -23.75 -8.75
N PRO A 36 -62.45 -23.73 -10.08
CA PRO A 36 -61.68 -24.58 -10.99
C PRO A 36 -60.24 -24.12 -11.18
N VAL A 37 -59.39 -25.12 -11.35
CA VAL A 37 -57.94 -24.98 -11.57
C VAL A 37 -57.67 -24.34 -12.93
N HIS A 38 -57.36 -23.05 -12.94
CA HIS A 38 -56.68 -22.42 -14.09
C HIS A 38 -55.19 -22.66 -13.95
N HIS A 39 -54.66 -23.49 -14.82
CA HIS A 39 -53.21 -23.66 -14.98
C HIS A 39 -52.63 -22.36 -15.54
N GLN A 40 -52.15 -21.50 -14.67
CA GLN A 40 -51.26 -20.41 -15.08
C GLN A 40 -49.82 -20.97 -15.04
N ILE A 41 -49.30 -21.22 -16.24
CA ILE A 41 -47.87 -21.50 -16.42
C ILE A 41 -47.11 -20.18 -16.20
N LEU A 42 -46.59 -19.98 -14.99
CA LEU A 42 -45.66 -18.91 -14.69
C LEU A 42 -44.31 -19.26 -15.31
N PHE A 43 -44.04 -18.68 -16.48
CA PHE A 43 -42.66 -18.61 -17.01
C PHE A 43 -41.81 -17.74 -16.07
N GLY A 44 -41.16 -18.38 -15.12
CA GLY A 44 -40.16 -17.74 -14.30
C GLY A 44 -38.94 -17.42 -15.17
N ILE A 45 -38.77 -16.14 -15.57
CA ILE A 45 -37.53 -15.65 -16.15
C ILE A 45 -36.52 -15.61 -15.01
N ALA A 46 -35.67 -16.63 -14.92
CA ALA A 46 -34.52 -16.61 -14.05
C ALA A 46 -33.50 -15.58 -14.60
N VAL A 47 -33.53 -14.36 -14.07
CA VAL A 47 -32.50 -13.38 -14.33
C VAL A 47 -31.25 -13.82 -13.55
N SER A 48 -30.39 -14.59 -14.21
CA SER A 48 -29.05 -14.88 -13.68
C SER A 48 -28.27 -13.56 -13.64
N ALA A 49 -28.22 -12.94 -12.47
CA ALA A 49 -27.30 -11.81 -12.24
C ALA A 49 -25.86 -12.35 -12.35
N PHE A 50 -25.23 -12.13 -13.49
CA PHE A 50 -23.79 -12.28 -13.62
C PHE A 50 -23.14 -11.24 -12.71
N ILE A 51 -22.72 -11.66 -11.52
CA ILE A 51 -21.82 -10.90 -10.67
C ILE A 51 -20.48 -10.93 -11.39
N VAL A 52 -20.21 -9.92 -12.21
CA VAL A 52 -18.88 -9.65 -12.72
C VAL A 52 -18.07 -9.20 -11.51
N PRO A 53 -17.02 -9.96 -11.08
CA PRO A 53 -16.18 -9.48 -10.01
C PRO A 53 -15.56 -8.17 -10.49
N LEU A 54 -15.82 -7.07 -9.78
CA LEU A 54 -15.04 -5.84 -9.95
C LEU A 54 -13.60 -6.23 -9.62
N ALA A 55 -12.76 -6.32 -10.64
CA ALA A 55 -11.33 -6.48 -10.45
C ALA A 55 -10.87 -5.26 -9.66
N SER A 56 -10.59 -5.43 -8.38
CA SER A 56 -9.90 -4.42 -7.59
C SER A 56 -8.59 -4.15 -8.31
N ALA A 57 -8.42 -2.93 -8.83
CA ALA A 57 -7.16 -2.54 -9.44
C ALA A 57 -6.08 -2.71 -8.37
N ASP A 58 -5.19 -3.69 -8.56
CA ASP A 58 -4.12 -3.93 -7.62
C ASP A 58 -3.26 -2.67 -7.52
N LEU A 59 -3.06 -2.21 -6.29
CA LEU A 59 -2.27 -1.01 -6.00
C LEU A 59 -0.84 -1.13 -6.53
N PHE A 60 -0.34 -2.34 -6.63
CA PHE A 60 1.03 -2.65 -7.02
C PHE A 60 1.09 -3.49 -8.31
N PRO A 61 2.11 -3.28 -9.15
CA PRO A 61 2.25 -4.05 -10.38
C PRO A 61 2.72 -5.49 -10.12
N ASP A 62 2.09 -6.44 -10.77
CA ASP A 62 2.48 -7.87 -10.73
C ASP A 62 3.53 -8.23 -11.78
N SER A 63 3.73 -7.39 -12.77
CA SER A 63 4.64 -7.61 -13.88
C SER A 63 5.30 -6.33 -14.38
N GLY A 64 6.34 -6.48 -15.19
CA GLY A 64 7.05 -5.34 -15.78
C GLY A 64 8.30 -5.76 -16.56
N PRO A 65 9.11 -4.79 -17.00
CA PRO A 65 10.30 -5.03 -17.77
C PRO A 65 11.29 -5.96 -17.06
N MET A 66 11.89 -6.88 -17.81
CA MET A 66 12.92 -7.79 -17.30
C MET A 66 14.17 -7.76 -18.19
N VAL A 67 15.33 -8.08 -17.56
CA VAL A 67 16.62 -8.20 -18.24
C VAL A 67 17.34 -9.46 -17.78
N SER A 68 18.19 -10.01 -18.62
CA SER A 68 19.02 -11.17 -18.27
C SER A 68 20.08 -10.79 -17.23
N GLY A 69 20.49 -11.76 -16.40
CA GLY A 69 21.53 -11.58 -15.38
C GLY A 69 20.99 -11.31 -14.00
N LYS A 70 21.87 -10.75 -13.14
CA LYS A 70 21.63 -10.49 -11.70
C LYS A 70 21.49 -9.02 -11.34
N THR A 71 21.70 -8.11 -12.30
CA THR A 71 21.68 -6.65 -12.08
C THR A 71 20.56 -6.02 -12.90
N ALA A 72 19.79 -5.14 -12.28
CA ALA A 72 18.76 -4.35 -12.95
C ALA A 72 19.39 -3.36 -13.95
N ARG A 73 18.66 -3.03 -15.00
CA ARG A 73 19.10 -2.06 -16.02
C ARG A 73 18.10 -0.93 -16.14
N LEU A 74 18.62 0.27 -16.31
CA LEU A 74 17.81 1.46 -16.49
C LEU A 74 17.73 1.84 -17.99
N HIS A 75 16.52 1.94 -18.54
CA HIS A 75 16.26 2.37 -19.91
C HIS A 75 15.19 3.46 -19.89
N PHE A 76 15.53 4.65 -20.38
CA PHE A 76 14.62 5.82 -20.43
C PHE A 76 13.87 6.07 -19.12
N GLY A 77 14.57 5.92 -17.98
CA GLY A 77 14.00 6.11 -16.64
C GLY A 77 13.15 4.95 -16.11
N HIS A 78 12.98 3.85 -16.87
CA HIS A 78 12.35 2.61 -16.40
C HIS A 78 13.40 1.57 -16.04
N ALA A 79 13.29 1.00 -14.85
CA ALA A 79 14.14 -0.10 -14.42
C ALA A 79 13.59 -1.44 -14.91
N ALA A 80 14.44 -2.22 -15.58
CA ALA A 80 14.17 -3.62 -15.93
C ALA A 80 14.74 -4.53 -14.84
N ALA A 81 13.88 -5.40 -14.28
CA ALA A 81 14.26 -6.30 -13.19
C ALA A 81 15.08 -7.50 -13.73
N PRO A 82 16.08 -7.99 -12.98
CA PRO A 82 16.80 -9.19 -13.37
C PRO A 82 15.88 -10.42 -13.39
N LYS A 83 15.94 -11.24 -14.45
CA LYS A 83 15.15 -12.48 -14.55
C LYS A 83 15.40 -13.42 -13.37
N ASN A 84 16.65 -13.47 -12.88
CA ASN A 84 17.09 -14.37 -11.82
C ASN A 84 16.84 -13.81 -10.40
N ALA A 85 16.26 -12.59 -10.27
CA ALA A 85 15.94 -12.01 -8.97
C ALA A 85 14.70 -12.71 -8.36
N PRO A 86 14.61 -12.78 -7.03
CA PRO A 86 13.38 -13.18 -6.34
C PRO A 86 12.18 -12.33 -6.76
N VAL A 87 10.97 -12.89 -6.68
CA VAL A 87 9.73 -12.19 -7.07
C VAL A 87 9.56 -10.88 -6.30
N ALA A 88 9.85 -10.86 -5.00
CA ALA A 88 9.81 -9.67 -4.17
C ALA A 88 10.69 -8.54 -4.73
N VAL A 89 11.92 -8.85 -5.16
CA VAL A 89 12.83 -7.88 -5.77
C VAL A 89 12.29 -7.34 -7.09
N LYS A 90 11.70 -8.19 -7.93
CA LYS A 90 11.08 -7.78 -9.18
C LYS A 90 9.91 -6.83 -8.94
N ARG A 91 9.02 -7.18 -8.00
CA ARG A 91 7.87 -6.34 -7.61
C ARG A 91 8.31 -4.98 -7.08
N ALA A 92 9.33 -4.92 -6.23
CA ALA A 92 9.91 -3.66 -5.75
C ALA A 92 10.40 -2.78 -6.90
N ILE A 93 11.06 -3.37 -7.91
CA ILE A 93 11.56 -2.64 -9.07
C ILE A 93 10.41 -2.12 -9.93
N TRP A 94 9.40 -2.94 -10.21
CA TRP A 94 8.25 -2.53 -11.02
C TRP A 94 7.41 -1.45 -10.33
N ALA A 95 7.26 -1.56 -9.01
CA ALA A 95 6.60 -0.53 -8.20
C ALA A 95 7.36 0.81 -8.25
N GLY A 96 8.68 0.79 -8.14
CA GLY A 96 9.49 1.99 -8.30
C GLY A 96 9.30 2.69 -9.65
N ASN A 97 9.01 1.93 -10.72
CA ASN A 97 8.69 2.51 -12.03
C ASN A 97 7.38 3.32 -12.04
N GLN A 98 6.40 2.95 -11.23
CA GLN A 98 5.12 3.69 -11.13
C GLN A 98 5.28 5.04 -10.45
N LEU A 99 6.30 5.19 -9.61
CA LEU A 99 6.57 6.44 -8.92
C LEU A 99 7.25 7.50 -9.80
N ARG A 100 7.72 7.14 -10.99
CA ARG A 100 8.51 8.01 -11.88
C ARG A 100 7.82 9.32 -12.25
N SER A 101 6.51 9.32 -12.39
CA SER A 101 5.69 10.49 -12.71
C SER A 101 5.17 11.23 -11.47
N LYS A 102 5.46 10.74 -10.27
CA LYS A 102 4.98 11.33 -9.02
C LYS A 102 5.93 12.43 -8.55
N PRO A 103 5.39 13.58 -8.10
CA PRO A 103 6.21 14.64 -7.53
C PRO A 103 6.73 14.27 -6.14
N TYR A 104 7.79 14.95 -5.72
CA TYR A 104 8.16 14.95 -4.31
C TYR A 104 7.13 15.74 -3.49
N ARG A 105 6.69 15.14 -2.38
CA ARG A 105 5.85 15.79 -1.38
C ARG A 105 6.32 15.35 0.00
N TYR A 106 6.69 16.31 0.85
CA TYR A 106 7.05 16.02 2.24
C TYR A 106 5.87 15.32 2.96
N GLY A 107 6.13 14.19 3.64
CA GLY A 107 5.11 13.35 4.27
C GLY A 107 4.25 12.55 3.28
N GLY A 108 4.55 12.60 1.97
CA GLY A 108 3.84 11.84 0.95
C GLY A 108 4.17 10.35 1.01
N GLY A 109 3.12 9.51 0.83
CA GLY A 109 3.23 8.05 0.95
C GLY A 109 3.15 7.52 2.38
N HIS A 110 2.93 8.38 3.41
CA HIS A 110 2.89 7.94 4.82
C HIS A 110 1.49 7.62 5.33
N LYS A 111 0.45 8.28 4.81
CA LYS A 111 -0.95 7.99 5.19
C LYS A 111 -1.51 6.79 4.41
N SER A 112 -1.03 6.57 3.22
CA SER A 112 -1.43 5.51 2.31
C SER A 112 -0.33 5.25 1.31
N PHE A 113 -0.19 3.99 0.86
CA PHE A 113 0.66 3.67 -0.29
C PHE A 113 0.10 4.26 -1.60
N ASN A 114 -1.19 4.58 -1.71
CA ASN A 114 -1.76 5.29 -2.84
C ASN A 114 -1.80 6.80 -2.57
N ASP A 115 -0.78 7.52 -3.01
CA ASP A 115 -0.67 8.96 -2.82
C ASP A 115 -0.38 9.69 -4.15
N ARG A 116 -0.61 11.00 -4.14
CA ARG A 116 -0.35 11.89 -5.29
C ARG A 116 1.12 12.29 -5.41
N GLY A 117 1.92 12.08 -4.38
CA GLY A 117 3.34 12.38 -4.35
C GLY A 117 4.00 11.68 -3.17
N TYR A 118 5.31 11.52 -3.21
CA TYR A 118 6.06 10.75 -2.22
C TYR A 118 7.30 11.50 -1.77
N ASP A 119 7.62 11.40 -0.47
CA ASP A 119 8.94 11.78 0.03
C ASP A 119 9.93 10.61 -0.07
N CYS A 120 11.12 10.76 0.51
CA CYS A 120 12.17 9.76 0.46
C CYS A 120 11.74 8.42 1.08
N SER A 121 11.17 8.45 2.27
CA SER A 121 10.75 7.26 3.00
C SER A 121 9.45 6.66 2.45
N GLY A 122 8.52 7.49 2.01
CA GLY A 122 7.31 7.04 1.30
C GLY A 122 7.64 6.32 -0.01
N THR A 123 8.66 6.80 -0.74
CA THR A 123 9.16 6.15 -1.97
C THR A 123 9.71 4.75 -1.68
N VAL A 124 10.54 4.60 -0.66
CA VAL A 124 11.11 3.30 -0.27
C VAL A 124 10.01 2.40 0.27
N SER A 125 9.11 2.93 1.11
CA SER A 125 7.96 2.19 1.65
C SER A 125 7.08 1.62 0.54
N TYR A 126 6.75 2.40 -0.48
CA TYR A 126 5.94 1.94 -1.60
C TYR A 126 6.56 0.74 -2.32
N ALA A 127 7.87 0.81 -2.61
CA ALA A 127 8.58 -0.28 -3.27
C ALA A 127 8.65 -1.55 -2.41
N LEU A 128 8.88 -1.41 -1.10
CA LEU A 128 8.94 -2.55 -0.17
C LEU A 128 7.56 -3.16 0.09
N ALA A 129 6.49 -2.37 0.14
CA ALA A 129 5.13 -2.85 0.27
C ALA A 129 4.70 -3.68 -0.96
N ALA A 130 5.03 -3.23 -2.16
CA ALA A 130 4.79 -4.00 -3.39
C ALA A 130 5.51 -5.34 -3.40
N ALA A 131 6.67 -5.41 -2.75
CA ALA A 131 7.44 -6.65 -2.55
C ALA A 131 6.87 -7.55 -1.44
N GLY A 132 5.88 -7.10 -0.68
CA GLY A 132 5.35 -7.81 0.49
C GLY A 132 6.29 -7.80 1.70
N LEU A 133 7.21 -6.84 1.77
CA LEU A 133 8.25 -6.77 2.80
C LEU A 133 7.89 -5.87 3.99
N ILE A 134 6.89 -5.01 3.83
CA ILE A 134 6.29 -4.19 4.89
C ILE A 134 4.78 -4.10 4.71
N GLY A 135 4.05 -3.98 5.81
CA GLY A 135 2.58 -3.83 5.80
C GLY A 135 2.09 -2.39 5.95
N SER A 136 2.96 -1.48 6.38
CA SER A 136 2.64 -0.06 6.57
C SER A 136 3.81 0.83 6.17
N PRO A 137 3.57 2.09 5.77
CA PRO A 137 4.64 3.03 5.50
C PRO A 137 5.53 3.28 6.71
N MET A 138 6.81 3.47 6.48
CA MET A 138 7.83 3.72 7.50
C MET A 138 8.51 5.06 7.24
N SER A 139 8.90 5.76 8.31
CA SER A 139 9.73 6.96 8.27
C SER A 139 11.20 6.61 8.02
N SER A 140 12.00 7.61 7.65
CA SER A 140 13.46 7.44 7.52
C SER A 140 14.12 7.00 8.83
N THR A 141 13.61 7.43 9.98
CA THR A 141 14.10 7.03 11.29
C THR A 141 13.78 5.56 11.59
N GLU A 142 12.56 5.08 11.28
CA GLU A 142 12.18 3.68 11.47
C GLU A 142 12.98 2.74 10.57
N PHE A 143 13.31 3.16 9.34
CA PHE A 143 14.17 2.37 8.46
C PHE A 143 15.58 2.12 9.01
N ARG A 144 16.06 2.92 9.96
CA ARG A 144 17.35 2.68 10.64
C ARG A 144 17.35 1.41 11.50
N SER A 145 16.18 0.90 11.84
CA SER A 145 15.99 -0.33 12.63
C SER A 145 15.33 -1.46 11.83
N TYR A 146 15.08 -1.25 10.52
CA TYR A 146 14.42 -2.23 9.67
C TYR A 146 15.31 -3.45 9.38
N GLY A 147 14.71 -4.64 9.35
CA GLY A 147 15.35 -5.88 8.92
C GLY A 147 16.72 -6.15 9.60
N GLU A 148 17.66 -6.64 8.82
CA GLU A 148 19.03 -6.97 9.27
C GLU A 148 20.02 -5.85 8.98
N ARG A 149 21.11 -5.81 9.75
CA ARG A 149 22.19 -4.82 9.57
C ARG A 149 23.06 -5.16 8.37
N GLY A 150 23.51 -4.11 7.68
CA GLY A 150 24.44 -4.22 6.56
C GLY A 150 23.77 -4.21 5.20
N ALA A 151 24.57 -4.43 4.16
CA ALA A 151 24.10 -4.50 2.80
C ALA A 151 23.45 -5.87 2.52
N GLY A 152 22.30 -5.87 1.86
CA GLY A 152 21.64 -7.07 1.38
C GLY A 152 22.19 -7.52 0.03
N ARG A 153 21.90 -8.75 -0.33
CA ARG A 153 22.26 -9.32 -1.63
C ARG A 153 21.51 -8.66 -2.79
N TRP A 154 20.25 -8.30 -2.56
CA TRP A 154 19.36 -7.77 -3.58
C TRP A 154 18.82 -6.39 -3.26
N ILE A 155 18.51 -6.15 -1.99
CA ILE A 155 17.92 -4.89 -1.50
C ILE A 155 18.76 -4.38 -0.35
N THR A 156 19.22 -3.14 -0.46
CA THR A 156 19.83 -2.42 0.67
C THR A 156 19.11 -1.09 0.84
N ILE A 157 18.63 -0.85 2.05
CA ILE A 157 18.05 0.43 2.45
C ILE A 157 19.14 1.20 3.21
N TYR A 158 19.39 2.42 2.77
CA TYR A 158 20.27 3.36 3.44
C TYR A 158 19.42 4.42 4.12
N ALA A 159 19.44 4.48 5.44
CA ALA A 159 18.60 5.35 6.23
C ALA A 159 19.38 6.17 7.25
N ARG A 160 19.01 7.42 7.39
CA ARG A 160 19.45 8.33 8.46
C ARG A 160 18.28 9.22 8.86
N GLU A 161 18.44 10.00 9.89
CA GLU A 161 17.46 11.03 10.19
C GLU A 161 17.28 11.98 9.00
N GLY A 162 16.02 12.20 8.62
CA GLY A 162 15.63 13.12 7.54
C GLY A 162 15.84 12.61 6.12
N HIS A 163 16.45 11.43 5.89
CA HIS A 163 16.57 10.90 4.53
C HIS A 163 16.75 9.38 4.49
N THR A 164 16.19 8.76 3.45
CA THR A 164 16.44 7.35 3.11
C THR A 164 16.40 7.14 1.60
N PHE A 165 17.10 6.13 1.12
CA PHE A 165 17.04 5.63 -0.25
C PHE A 165 17.28 4.12 -0.25
N ALA A 166 16.91 3.45 -1.34
CA ALA A 166 17.20 2.03 -1.51
C ALA A 166 18.07 1.77 -2.73
N VAL A 167 18.91 0.74 -2.62
CA VAL A 167 19.60 0.13 -3.76
C VAL A 167 18.98 -1.24 -3.98
N ILE A 168 18.37 -1.44 -5.15
CA ILE A 168 17.65 -2.67 -5.49
C ILE A 168 18.25 -3.26 -6.77
N ALA A 169 18.83 -4.44 -6.65
CA ALA A 169 19.55 -5.12 -7.73
C ALA A 169 20.55 -4.22 -8.48
N GLY A 170 21.24 -3.33 -7.76
CA GLY A 170 22.26 -2.42 -8.28
C GLY A 170 21.76 -1.06 -8.78
N LEU A 171 20.44 -0.81 -8.82
CA LEU A 171 19.89 0.51 -9.12
C LEU A 171 19.45 1.24 -7.84
N ARG A 172 19.77 2.52 -7.75
CA ARG A 172 19.34 3.37 -6.64
C ARG A 172 17.96 3.96 -6.89
N LEU A 173 17.02 3.73 -5.99
CA LEU A 173 15.72 4.41 -5.89
C LEU A 173 15.83 5.53 -4.86
N ASP A 174 15.76 6.77 -5.30
CA ASP A 174 16.03 7.94 -4.47
C ASP A 174 15.18 9.13 -4.95
N THR A 175 14.87 10.05 -4.04
CA THR A 175 14.16 11.31 -4.37
C THR A 175 15.10 12.48 -4.58
N THR A 176 16.40 12.36 -4.27
CA THR A 176 17.36 13.45 -4.46
C THR A 176 17.59 13.73 -5.94
N PRO A 177 17.82 15.00 -6.34
CA PRO A 177 18.13 15.33 -7.73
C PRO A 177 19.38 14.58 -8.20
N TYR A 178 19.33 14.11 -9.46
CA TYR A 178 20.51 13.57 -10.14
C TYR A 178 21.55 14.66 -10.36
N ASP A 179 21.06 15.85 -10.69
CA ASP A 179 21.84 17.04 -10.95
C ASP A 179 21.33 18.20 -10.08
N ARG A 180 22.25 18.83 -9.37
CA ARG A 180 21.94 20.00 -8.52
C ARG A 180 21.39 21.19 -9.33
N TYR A 181 21.65 21.24 -10.63
CA TYR A 181 21.20 22.32 -11.51
C TYR A 181 19.76 22.15 -11.99
N THR A 182 19.28 20.93 -12.16
CA THR A 182 17.88 20.66 -12.54
C THR A 182 16.93 20.60 -11.35
N GLY A 183 17.45 20.49 -10.12
CA GLY A 183 16.87 20.84 -8.84
C GLY A 183 15.57 20.14 -8.41
N LYS A 184 14.92 19.34 -9.24
CA LYS A 184 13.64 18.75 -8.90
C LYS A 184 13.80 17.47 -8.10
N TRP A 185 13.37 17.51 -6.86
CA TRP A 185 13.17 16.34 -6.02
C TRP A 185 12.00 15.53 -6.55
N ALA A 186 12.18 14.24 -6.80
CA ALA A 186 11.11 13.32 -7.18
C ALA A 186 11.61 11.88 -7.05
N PRO A 187 10.71 10.90 -6.78
CA PRO A 187 11.06 9.49 -6.84
C PRO A 187 11.60 9.11 -8.22
N ARG A 188 12.81 8.51 -8.27
CA ARG A 188 13.40 8.08 -9.55
C ARG A 188 14.45 7.02 -9.38
N TRP A 189 14.65 6.25 -10.41
CA TRP A 189 15.80 5.35 -10.55
C TRP A 189 17.03 6.11 -11.01
N GLN A 190 18.18 5.74 -10.45
CA GLN A 190 19.47 6.34 -10.75
C GLN A 190 20.55 5.25 -10.86
N THR A 191 21.46 5.43 -11.81
CA THR A 191 22.64 4.55 -11.99
C THR A 191 23.86 5.07 -11.23
N THR A 192 23.85 6.33 -10.80
CA THR A 192 24.98 6.93 -10.07
C THR A 192 25.08 6.41 -8.67
N TYR A 193 26.29 6.08 -8.28
CA TYR A 193 26.64 5.74 -6.90
C TYR A 193 26.43 6.95 -5.98
N ARG A 194 25.86 6.70 -4.81
CA ARG A 194 25.79 7.66 -3.70
C ARG A 194 26.57 7.11 -2.53
N PRO A 195 27.63 7.79 -2.07
CA PRO A 195 28.32 7.38 -0.84
C PRO A 195 27.33 7.31 0.34
N PRO A 196 27.26 6.19 1.07
CA PRO A 196 26.30 6.03 2.17
C PRO A 196 26.83 6.58 3.51
N ASN A 197 27.79 7.51 3.48
CA ASN A 197 28.38 8.08 4.69
C ASN A 197 27.30 8.71 5.58
N GLY A 198 27.26 8.31 6.84
CA GLY A 198 26.26 8.76 7.80
C GLY A 198 24.89 8.11 7.65
N PHE A 199 24.76 7.03 6.86
CA PHE A 199 23.57 6.21 6.76
C PHE A 199 23.77 4.86 7.45
N ASP A 200 22.75 4.39 8.14
CA ASP A 200 22.64 3.00 8.55
C ASP A 200 22.24 2.16 7.32
N ALA A 201 22.99 1.10 7.04
CA ALA A 201 22.64 0.13 6.01
C ALA A 201 21.76 -0.98 6.62
N ARG A 202 20.64 -1.28 5.95
CA ARG A 202 19.68 -2.28 6.35
C ARG A 202 19.19 -3.09 5.16
N HIS A 203 18.77 -4.32 5.38
CA HIS A 203 18.17 -5.15 4.34
C HIS A 203 17.06 -6.04 4.87
N PRO A 204 16.07 -6.42 4.02
CA PRO A 204 15.08 -7.41 4.39
C PRO A 204 15.73 -8.76 4.64
N VAL A 205 15.21 -9.53 5.60
CA VAL A 205 15.68 -10.89 5.89
C VAL A 205 15.70 -11.73 4.61
N GLY A 206 16.84 -12.35 4.31
CA GLY A 206 17.01 -13.22 3.16
C GLY A 206 17.19 -12.51 1.80
N LEU A 207 17.24 -11.21 1.73
CA LEU A 207 17.41 -10.41 0.50
C LEU A 207 18.59 -9.47 0.62
#